data_874315d56cbd1f06c54ba9b768d0588e
#
_entry.id   874315d56cbd1f06c54ba9b768d0588e
#
_cell.length_a   1.000
_cell.length_b   1.000
_cell.length_c   1.000
_cell.angle_alpha   90.00
_cell.angle_beta   90.00
_cell.angle_gamma   90.00
#
_symmetry.space_group_name_H-M   'P 1'
#
loop_
_entity.id
_entity.type
_entity.pdbx_description
1 polymer ?
#
loop_
_entity_poly.entity_id
_entity_poly.type
_entity_poly.pdbx_seq_one_letter_code
_entity_poly.pdbx_strand_id
1 'polypeptide(L)'
;LTNTLRFKHAKPLVNLPSVDKPYGEEIRSCLTSPEDYILCGADMTSLEDTTKRHYMKPLDPNYVEEMSKEGFDPHLDLAKHAGLISQEDIDKHNSGEKSLKDLRKNYKVVNYSATYGVGASTLARNTGMSASEAKNLLEAFWSRNWSVEAVAKGVRIKDLFGSMWLQNPVSKFWYSLRSDKDRFSTLNQGTGVYCFDNWVKFCRQQGLETVGQFHDEV
;
A
#
# COMPACT_ATOMS: atom_id res chain seq x y z
N LEU A 1 -10.96 5.49 14.58
CA LEU A 1 -10.92 5.08 13.17
C LEU A 1 -10.40 6.21 12.29
N THR A 2 -9.77 5.87 11.18
CA THR A 2 -9.45 6.82 10.10
C THR A 2 -10.70 7.07 9.23
N ASN A 3 -10.59 7.98 8.25
CA ASN A 3 -11.67 8.20 7.26
C ASN A 3 -11.98 6.97 6.38
N THR A 4 -11.05 6.02 6.30
CA THR A 4 -11.22 4.74 5.59
C THR A 4 -11.66 3.59 6.51
N LEU A 5 -12.06 3.91 7.74
CA LEU A 5 -12.46 2.98 8.82
C LEU A 5 -11.31 2.07 9.33
N ARG A 6 -10.07 2.33 8.91
CA ARG A 6 -8.89 1.64 9.44
C ARG A 6 -8.69 2.03 10.91
N PHE A 7 -8.31 1.09 11.75
CA PHE A 7 -7.97 1.38 13.14
C PHE A 7 -6.81 2.37 13.22
N LYS A 8 -6.97 3.41 14.04
CA LYS A 8 -5.88 4.30 14.41
C LYS A 8 -5.31 3.78 15.73
N HIS A 9 -4.16 3.15 15.62
CA HIS A 9 -3.50 2.59 16.79
C HIS A 9 -2.88 3.68 17.67
N ALA A 10 -3.09 3.58 18.97
CA ALA A 10 -2.38 4.38 19.96
C ALA A 10 -1.13 3.62 20.43
N LYS A 11 -0.04 4.35 20.66
CA LYS A 11 1.20 3.76 21.21
C LYS A 11 0.90 3.02 22.53
N PRO A 12 1.67 1.98 22.91
CA PRO A 12 2.89 1.43 22.28
C PRO A 12 2.70 0.09 21.57
N LEU A 13 1.61 -0.67 21.82
CA LEU A 13 1.51 -2.10 21.50
C LEU A 13 1.56 -2.43 20.00
N VAL A 14 1.12 -1.56 19.13
CA VAL A 14 1.04 -1.83 17.68
C VAL A 14 2.31 -1.43 16.93
N ASN A 15 3.14 -0.60 17.53
CA ASN A 15 4.39 -0.14 16.93
C ASN A 15 5.60 -0.79 17.62
N LEU A 16 5.53 -2.10 17.84
CA LEU A 16 6.69 -2.83 18.34
C LEU A 16 7.82 -2.77 17.31
N PRO A 17 9.08 -2.61 17.75
CA PRO A 17 10.20 -2.64 16.84
C PRO A 17 10.25 -3.98 16.10
N SER A 18 10.67 -3.96 14.83
CA SER A 18 10.89 -5.19 14.08
C SER A 18 12.09 -5.94 14.65
N VAL A 19 12.16 -7.24 14.41
CA VAL A 19 13.19 -8.14 14.97
C VAL A 19 14.63 -7.75 14.59
N ASP A 20 14.81 -7.03 13.48
CA ASP A 20 16.09 -6.48 13.03
C ASP A 20 16.51 -5.18 13.73
N LYS A 21 15.67 -4.65 14.62
CA LYS A 21 15.98 -3.45 15.42
C LYS A 21 16.49 -3.81 16.81
N PRO A 22 17.28 -2.94 17.46
CA PRO A 22 17.72 -3.15 18.83
C PRO A 22 16.54 -3.49 19.74
N TYR A 23 16.67 -4.58 20.50
CA TYR A 23 15.66 -5.13 21.42
C TYR A 23 14.36 -5.57 20.76
N GLY A 24 14.30 -5.66 19.43
CA GLY A 24 13.06 -6.01 18.72
C GLY A 24 12.63 -7.45 19.00
N GLU A 25 13.55 -8.39 19.00
CA GLU A 25 13.30 -9.78 19.29
C GLU A 25 12.89 -9.99 20.76
N GLU A 26 13.60 -9.39 21.70
CA GLU A 26 13.32 -9.49 23.14
C GLU A 26 11.94 -8.90 23.48
N ILE A 27 11.58 -7.76 22.91
CA ILE A 27 10.28 -7.13 23.14
C ILE A 27 9.16 -8.01 22.56
N ARG A 28 9.35 -8.58 21.37
CA ARG A 28 8.34 -9.46 20.75
C ARG A 28 8.21 -10.79 21.46
N SER A 29 9.29 -11.33 22.01
CA SER A 29 9.26 -12.57 22.79
C SER A 29 8.48 -12.46 24.11
N CYS A 30 8.18 -11.23 24.56
CA CYS A 30 7.28 -11.01 25.70
C CYS A 30 5.78 -11.27 25.34
N LEU A 31 5.44 -11.37 24.05
CA LEU A 31 4.12 -11.76 23.62
C LEU A 31 4.02 -13.28 23.60
N THR A 32 3.38 -13.84 24.60
CA THR A 32 3.26 -15.30 24.76
C THR A 32 1.80 -15.71 24.79
N SER A 33 1.52 -16.96 24.42
CA SER A 33 0.22 -17.56 24.60
C SER A 33 0.08 -18.12 26.03
N PRO A 34 -1.15 -18.22 26.56
CA PRO A 34 -1.43 -19.02 27.76
C PRO A 34 -1.05 -20.51 27.54
N GLU A 35 -0.96 -21.26 28.63
CA GLU A 35 -0.79 -22.71 28.57
C GLU A 35 -1.93 -23.33 27.75
N ASP A 36 -1.61 -24.34 26.97
CA ASP A 36 -2.53 -25.03 26.02
C ASP A 36 -3.00 -24.20 24.80
N TYR A 37 -2.46 -22.98 24.59
CA TYR A 37 -2.76 -22.17 23.42
C TYR A 37 -1.52 -21.97 22.54
N ILE A 38 -1.76 -21.80 21.24
CA ILE A 38 -0.74 -21.41 20.27
C ILE A 38 -1.11 -20.03 19.70
N LEU A 39 -0.16 -19.09 19.78
CA LEU A 39 -0.30 -17.80 19.12
C LEU A 39 0.11 -17.93 17.64
N CYS A 40 -0.81 -17.65 16.74
CA CYS A 40 -0.59 -17.66 15.30
C CYS A 40 -0.84 -16.25 14.74
N GLY A 41 0.11 -15.74 13.94
CA GLY A 41 -0.07 -14.51 13.17
C GLY A 41 -0.28 -14.83 11.70
N ALA A 42 -1.17 -14.10 11.05
CA ALA A 42 -1.39 -14.17 9.62
C ALA A 42 -1.59 -12.78 9.03
N ASP A 43 -0.92 -12.49 7.91
CA ASP A 43 -0.92 -11.20 7.23
C ASP A 43 -1.48 -11.33 5.81
N MET A 44 -2.25 -10.34 5.36
CA MET A 44 -2.75 -10.30 3.98
C MET A 44 -1.64 -9.79 3.06
N THR A 45 -1.06 -10.67 2.28
CA THR A 45 0.06 -10.36 1.38
C THR A 45 -0.24 -9.21 0.44
N SER A 46 0.51 -8.11 0.59
CA SER A 46 0.44 -6.93 -0.27
C SER A 46 -0.99 -6.43 -0.52
N LEU A 47 -1.81 -6.31 0.54
CA LEU A 47 -3.24 -6.02 0.44
C LEU A 47 -3.53 -4.78 -0.42
N GLU A 48 -2.84 -3.66 -0.18
CA GLU A 48 -3.06 -2.41 -0.93
C GLU A 48 -2.66 -2.54 -2.41
N ASP A 49 -1.64 -3.33 -2.74
CA ASP A 49 -1.26 -3.59 -4.12
C ASP A 49 -2.25 -4.53 -4.82
N THR A 50 -2.76 -5.52 -4.10
CA THR A 50 -3.78 -6.44 -4.61
C THR A 50 -5.09 -5.72 -4.94
N THR A 51 -5.54 -4.83 -4.05
CA THR A 51 -6.75 -4.01 -4.29
C THR A 51 -6.52 -2.97 -5.39
N LYS A 52 -5.32 -2.40 -5.50
CA LYS A 52 -4.91 -1.53 -6.61
C LYS A 52 -5.02 -2.27 -7.95
N ARG A 53 -4.44 -3.46 -8.07
CA ARG A 53 -4.53 -4.30 -9.29
C ARG A 53 -5.96 -4.66 -9.65
N HIS A 54 -6.81 -4.94 -8.67
CA HIS A 54 -8.24 -5.18 -8.89
C HIS A 54 -8.92 -4.03 -9.61
N TYR A 55 -8.69 -2.80 -9.17
CA TYR A 55 -9.29 -1.62 -9.80
C TYR A 55 -8.68 -1.25 -11.15
N MET A 56 -7.39 -1.51 -11.34
CA MET A 56 -6.70 -1.23 -12.60
C MET A 56 -7.05 -2.22 -13.71
N LYS A 57 -7.33 -3.48 -13.37
CA LYS A 57 -7.50 -4.58 -14.33
C LYS A 57 -8.50 -4.31 -15.47
N PRO A 58 -9.67 -3.69 -15.24
CA PRO A 58 -10.60 -3.37 -16.34
C PRO A 58 -10.10 -2.33 -17.33
N LEU A 59 -9.13 -1.49 -16.94
CA LEU A 59 -8.60 -0.38 -17.74
C LEU A 59 -7.25 -0.71 -18.35
N ASP A 60 -6.39 -1.40 -17.61
CA ASP A 60 -5.02 -1.71 -17.99
C ASP A 60 -4.68 -3.18 -17.65
N PRO A 61 -5.32 -4.15 -18.35
CA PRO A 61 -5.10 -5.58 -18.07
C PRO A 61 -3.67 -6.01 -18.32
N ASN A 62 -2.98 -5.41 -19.31
CA ASN A 62 -1.61 -5.78 -19.66
C ASN A 62 -0.64 -5.43 -18.53
N TYR A 63 -0.74 -4.24 -17.97
CA TYR A 63 0.12 -3.85 -16.84
C TYR A 63 -0.18 -4.66 -15.60
N VAL A 64 -1.45 -4.96 -15.33
CA VAL A 64 -1.84 -5.83 -14.21
C VAL A 64 -1.30 -7.25 -14.39
N GLU A 65 -1.24 -7.77 -15.61
CA GLU A 65 -0.61 -9.05 -15.91
C GLU A 65 0.90 -9.00 -15.64
N GLU A 66 1.58 -7.92 -16.06
CA GLU A 66 3.00 -7.71 -15.74
C GLU A 66 3.23 -7.66 -14.22
N MET A 67 2.42 -6.91 -13.49
CA MET A 67 2.47 -6.81 -12.02
C MET A 67 2.23 -8.15 -11.30
N SER A 68 1.64 -9.11 -11.97
CA SER A 68 1.32 -10.44 -11.42
C SER A 68 2.38 -11.49 -11.69
N LYS A 69 3.40 -11.16 -12.49
CA LYS A 69 4.52 -12.08 -12.79
C LYS A 69 5.40 -12.27 -11.56
N GLU A 70 5.89 -13.49 -11.40
CA GLU A 70 6.88 -13.78 -10.36
C GLU A 70 8.13 -12.91 -10.54
N GLY A 71 8.64 -12.38 -9.43
CA GLY A 71 9.80 -11.48 -9.43
C GLY A 71 9.51 -10.03 -9.88
N PHE A 72 8.26 -9.68 -10.22
CA PHE A 72 7.93 -8.29 -10.52
C PHE A 72 8.09 -7.39 -9.28
N ASP A 73 8.85 -6.32 -9.43
CA ASP A 73 9.02 -5.30 -8.41
C ASP A 73 8.53 -3.93 -8.92
N PRO A 74 7.41 -3.39 -8.38
CA PRO A 74 6.83 -2.14 -8.85
C PRO A 74 7.75 -0.92 -8.65
N HIS A 75 8.73 -1.01 -7.75
CA HIS A 75 9.65 0.08 -7.46
C HIS A 75 10.77 0.11 -8.50
N LEU A 76 11.30 -1.06 -8.86
CA LEU A 76 12.30 -1.17 -9.94
C LEU A 76 11.66 -0.95 -11.32
N ASP A 77 10.42 -1.38 -11.52
CA ASP A 77 9.65 -1.09 -12.75
C ASP A 77 9.48 0.42 -12.95
N LEU A 78 9.16 1.19 -11.90
CA LEU A 78 9.10 2.64 -11.99
C LEU A 78 10.47 3.25 -12.34
N ALA A 79 11.56 2.78 -11.74
CA ALA A 79 12.91 3.24 -12.05
C ALA A 79 13.29 2.97 -13.51
N LYS A 80 12.90 1.81 -14.04
CA LYS A 80 13.07 1.45 -15.45
C LYS A 80 12.22 2.36 -16.35
N HIS A 81 10.96 2.57 -16.02
CA HIS A 81 10.07 3.45 -16.79
C HIS A 81 10.55 4.91 -16.80
N ALA A 82 11.16 5.36 -15.72
CA ALA A 82 11.81 6.67 -15.64
C ALA A 82 13.16 6.75 -16.39
N GLY A 83 13.63 5.67 -17.00
CA GLY A 83 14.86 5.63 -17.80
C GLY A 83 16.16 5.60 -16.98
N LEU A 84 16.12 5.28 -15.69
CA LEU A 84 17.29 5.27 -14.81
C LEU A 84 18.01 3.93 -14.75
N ILE A 85 17.32 2.87 -15.03
CA ILE A 85 17.86 1.50 -15.10
C ILE A 85 17.27 0.75 -16.30
N SER A 86 18.00 -0.26 -16.76
CA SER A 86 17.55 -1.17 -17.82
C SER A 86 16.88 -2.43 -17.25
N GLN A 87 16.26 -3.25 -18.10
CA GLN A 87 15.81 -4.58 -17.70
C GLN A 87 17.00 -5.46 -17.30
N GLU A 88 18.12 -5.35 -18.01
CA GLU A 88 19.36 -6.08 -17.68
C GLU A 88 19.86 -5.76 -16.25
N ASP A 89 19.73 -4.50 -15.80
CA ASP A 89 20.06 -4.13 -14.41
C ASP A 89 19.17 -4.83 -13.39
N ILE A 90 17.88 -4.97 -13.69
CA ILE A 90 16.94 -5.70 -12.83
C ILE A 90 17.29 -7.19 -12.82
N ASP A 91 17.60 -7.77 -13.97
CA ASP A 91 17.96 -9.19 -14.10
C ASP A 91 19.26 -9.49 -13.32
N LYS A 92 20.26 -8.60 -13.40
CA LYS A 92 21.49 -8.67 -12.60
C LYS A 92 21.23 -8.50 -11.11
N HIS A 93 20.23 -7.69 -10.73
CA HIS A 93 19.83 -7.58 -9.33
C HIS A 93 19.19 -8.87 -8.83
N ASN A 94 18.34 -9.49 -9.61
CA ASN A 94 17.65 -10.73 -9.27
C ASN A 94 18.61 -11.92 -9.22
N SER A 95 19.66 -11.95 -10.07
CA SER A 95 20.73 -12.95 -10.05
C SER A 95 21.76 -12.73 -8.92
N GLY A 96 21.72 -11.57 -8.25
CA GLY A 96 22.70 -11.23 -7.20
C GLY A 96 24.01 -10.62 -7.70
N GLU A 97 24.18 -10.42 -9.01
CA GLU A 97 25.38 -9.82 -9.62
C GLU A 97 25.48 -8.30 -9.31
N LYS A 98 24.34 -7.61 -9.16
CA LYS A 98 24.26 -6.19 -8.91
C LYS A 98 23.25 -5.89 -7.80
N SER A 99 23.57 -5.02 -6.87
CA SER A 99 22.61 -4.60 -5.84
C SER A 99 21.91 -3.30 -6.24
N LEU A 100 20.58 -3.33 -6.33
CA LEU A 100 19.73 -2.15 -6.50
C LEU A 100 18.94 -1.81 -5.21
N LYS A 101 19.33 -2.34 -4.06
CA LYS A 101 18.59 -2.19 -2.79
C LYS A 101 18.35 -0.74 -2.39
N ASP A 102 19.34 0.13 -2.52
CA ASP A 102 19.22 1.55 -2.14
C ASP A 102 18.32 2.30 -3.12
N LEU A 103 18.48 2.05 -4.43
CA LEU A 103 17.60 2.60 -5.46
C LEU A 103 16.15 2.16 -5.21
N ARG A 104 15.93 0.86 -5.00
CA ARG A 104 14.63 0.28 -4.70
C ARG A 104 13.98 0.93 -3.48
N LYS A 105 14.76 1.17 -2.41
CA LYS A 105 14.28 1.84 -1.19
C LYS A 105 13.76 3.25 -1.48
N ASN A 106 14.49 4.03 -2.26
CA ASN A 106 14.08 5.38 -2.65
C ASN A 106 12.82 5.35 -3.50
N TYR A 107 12.75 4.45 -4.49
CA TYR A 107 11.59 4.30 -5.37
C TYR A 107 10.36 3.73 -4.67
N LYS A 108 10.55 2.97 -3.60
CA LYS A 108 9.46 2.56 -2.69
C LYS A 108 8.79 3.79 -2.08
N VAL A 109 9.56 4.74 -1.58
CA VAL A 109 9.02 6.01 -1.03
C VAL A 109 8.26 6.78 -2.12
N VAL A 110 8.80 6.86 -3.32
CA VAL A 110 8.15 7.53 -4.46
C VAL A 110 6.82 6.88 -4.81
N ASN A 111 6.79 5.57 -5.01
CA ASN A 111 5.59 4.82 -5.39
C ASN A 111 4.45 5.02 -4.38
N TYR A 112 4.74 4.84 -3.09
CA TYR A 112 3.72 5.05 -2.06
C TYR A 112 3.28 6.52 -1.99
N SER A 113 4.23 7.45 -1.95
CA SER A 113 3.92 8.87 -1.85
C SER A 113 3.09 9.37 -3.04
N ALA A 114 3.41 8.94 -4.27
CA ALA A 114 2.67 9.28 -5.47
C ALA A 114 1.24 8.72 -5.45
N THR A 115 1.09 7.46 -5.04
CA THR A 115 -0.25 6.83 -4.90
C THR A 115 -1.14 7.60 -3.90
N TYR A 116 -0.52 8.22 -2.87
CA TYR A 116 -1.21 9.07 -1.90
C TYR A 116 -1.29 10.55 -2.33
N GLY A 117 -1.01 10.87 -3.60
CA GLY A 117 -1.19 12.20 -4.16
C GLY A 117 -0.19 13.25 -3.63
N VAL A 118 1.04 12.84 -3.29
CA VAL A 118 2.08 13.77 -2.88
C VAL A 118 2.47 14.71 -4.03
N GLY A 119 2.70 16.00 -3.73
CA GLY A 119 3.23 16.97 -4.70
C GLY A 119 4.75 16.91 -4.81
N ALA A 120 5.29 17.38 -5.95
CA ALA A 120 6.72 17.32 -6.26
C ALA A 120 7.62 17.99 -5.19
N SER A 121 7.19 19.12 -4.63
CA SER A 121 7.95 19.82 -3.59
C SER A 121 8.06 19.01 -2.28
N THR A 122 7.02 18.31 -1.91
CA THR A 122 7.03 17.43 -0.72
C THR A 122 7.86 16.17 -0.99
N LEU A 123 7.75 15.59 -2.18
CA LEU A 123 8.56 14.44 -2.59
C LEU A 123 10.05 14.80 -2.58
N ALA A 124 10.43 15.93 -3.20
CA ALA A 124 11.80 16.43 -3.21
C ALA A 124 12.38 16.56 -1.79
N ARG A 125 11.62 17.19 -0.88
CA ARG A 125 12.04 17.36 0.52
C ARG A 125 12.22 16.03 1.25
N ASN A 126 11.34 15.05 1.01
CA ASN A 126 11.38 13.78 1.72
C ASN A 126 12.48 12.82 1.20
N THR A 127 12.89 12.99 -0.04
CA THR A 127 13.89 12.13 -0.71
C THR A 127 15.25 12.78 -0.88
N GLY A 128 15.35 14.10 -0.67
CA GLY A 128 16.58 14.86 -0.89
C GLY A 128 16.92 15.15 -2.36
N MET A 129 16.02 14.79 -3.30
CA MET A 129 16.20 15.07 -4.73
C MET A 129 15.80 16.51 -5.08
N SER A 130 16.21 17.00 -6.24
CA SER A 130 15.79 18.31 -6.75
C SER A 130 14.29 18.33 -7.07
N ALA A 131 13.70 19.53 -7.09
CA ALA A 131 12.29 19.70 -7.47
C ALA A 131 12.01 19.24 -8.91
N SER A 132 12.98 19.41 -9.83
CA SER A 132 12.88 18.96 -11.22
C SER A 132 12.86 17.44 -11.32
N GLU A 133 13.76 16.76 -10.61
CA GLU A 133 13.80 15.28 -10.56
C GLU A 133 12.53 14.73 -9.96
N ALA A 134 12.05 15.29 -8.85
CA ALA A 134 10.80 14.87 -8.22
C ALA A 134 9.60 15.05 -9.17
N LYS A 135 9.55 16.14 -9.94
CA LYS A 135 8.50 16.37 -10.94
C LYS A 135 8.54 15.33 -12.05
N ASN A 136 9.72 15.13 -12.67
CA ASN A 136 9.90 14.14 -13.74
C ASN A 136 9.52 12.73 -13.28
N LEU A 137 9.86 12.40 -12.03
CA LEU A 137 9.57 11.10 -11.46
C LEU A 137 8.08 10.90 -11.19
N LEU A 138 7.37 11.94 -10.75
CA LEU A 138 5.90 11.88 -10.62
C LEU A 138 5.23 11.79 -12.00
N GLU A 139 5.74 12.47 -13.01
CA GLU A 139 5.25 12.35 -14.39
C GLU A 139 5.43 10.92 -14.91
N ALA A 140 6.60 10.31 -14.70
CA ALA A 140 6.85 8.91 -15.03
C ALA A 140 5.93 7.96 -14.28
N PHE A 141 5.71 8.21 -12.97
CA PHE A 141 4.78 7.42 -12.17
C PHE A 141 3.36 7.49 -12.74
N TRP A 142 2.83 8.66 -13.00
CA TRP A 142 1.46 8.82 -13.51
C TRP A 142 1.30 8.32 -14.94
N SER A 143 2.33 8.46 -15.78
CA SER A 143 2.37 7.83 -17.10
C SER A 143 2.26 6.31 -17.01
N ARG A 144 3.01 5.69 -16.11
CA ARG A 144 2.98 4.22 -15.92
C ARG A 144 1.71 3.74 -15.22
N ASN A 145 1.17 4.54 -14.30
CA ASN A 145 -0.02 4.22 -13.51
C ASN A 145 -1.26 5.04 -13.94
N TRP A 146 -1.38 5.37 -15.23
CA TRP A 146 -2.49 6.18 -15.75
C TRP A 146 -3.86 5.63 -15.39
N SER A 147 -3.99 4.31 -15.30
CA SER A 147 -5.24 3.63 -14.92
C SER A 147 -5.64 3.91 -13.46
N VAL A 148 -4.69 4.15 -12.56
CA VAL A 148 -4.97 4.60 -11.18
C VAL A 148 -5.67 5.96 -11.19
N GLU A 149 -5.19 6.90 -12.01
CA GLU A 149 -5.82 8.21 -12.17
C GLU A 149 -7.22 8.09 -12.80
N ALA A 150 -7.36 7.23 -13.81
CA ALA A 150 -8.64 6.97 -14.46
C ALA A 150 -9.66 6.36 -13.48
N VAL A 151 -9.25 5.41 -12.63
CA VAL A 151 -10.10 4.88 -11.55
C VAL A 151 -10.51 5.99 -10.60
N ALA A 152 -9.57 6.84 -10.15
CA ALA A 152 -9.87 7.94 -9.23
C ALA A 152 -10.90 8.94 -9.81
N LYS A 153 -10.84 9.20 -11.12
CA LYS A 153 -11.80 10.07 -11.83
C LYS A 153 -13.17 9.41 -11.97
N GLY A 154 -13.22 8.09 -12.13
CA GLY A 154 -14.44 7.32 -12.33
C GLY A 154 -15.22 6.97 -11.06
N VAL A 155 -14.63 7.14 -9.88
CA VAL A 155 -15.31 6.79 -8.62
C VAL A 155 -16.46 7.75 -8.30
N ARG A 156 -17.55 7.19 -7.76
CA ARG A 156 -18.74 7.97 -7.41
C ARG A 156 -18.49 8.87 -6.20
N ILE A 157 -18.67 10.17 -6.41
CA ILE A 157 -18.55 11.20 -5.38
C ILE A 157 -19.90 11.87 -5.18
N LYS A 158 -20.20 12.28 -3.95
CA LYS A 158 -21.29 13.21 -3.64
C LYS A 158 -20.78 14.31 -2.70
N ASP A 159 -21.30 15.49 -2.86
CA ASP A 159 -21.17 16.58 -1.89
C ASP A 159 -22.42 16.63 -1.01
N LEU A 160 -22.22 16.72 0.29
CA LEU A 160 -23.28 16.94 1.26
C LEU A 160 -22.84 18.09 2.17
N PHE A 161 -23.45 19.25 1.99
CA PHE A 161 -23.20 20.45 2.78
C PHE A 161 -21.72 20.85 2.83
N GLY A 162 -21.02 20.79 1.69
CA GLY A 162 -19.60 21.11 1.58
C GLY A 162 -18.65 20.00 2.07
N SER A 163 -19.17 18.82 2.35
CA SER A 163 -18.38 17.64 2.69
C SER A 163 -18.43 16.62 1.57
N MET A 164 -17.28 16.29 1.02
CA MET A 164 -17.18 15.27 -0.04
C MET A 164 -17.21 13.86 0.53
N TRP A 165 -17.93 12.99 -0.16
CA TRP A 165 -18.04 11.58 0.18
C TRP A 165 -17.81 10.71 -1.05
N LEU A 166 -17.03 9.65 -0.88
CA LEU A 166 -16.70 8.66 -1.90
C LEU A 166 -17.46 7.37 -1.62
N GLN A 167 -18.18 6.83 -2.60
CA GLN A 167 -18.79 5.51 -2.51
C GLN A 167 -17.83 4.43 -3.01
N ASN A 168 -17.49 3.51 -2.14
CA ASN A 168 -16.72 2.33 -2.51
C ASN A 168 -17.63 1.32 -3.25
N PRO A 169 -17.29 0.89 -4.47
CA PRO A 169 -18.13 -0.01 -5.25
C PRO A 169 -18.14 -1.45 -4.73
N VAL A 170 -17.16 -1.84 -3.90
CA VAL A 170 -17.06 -3.18 -3.31
C VAL A 170 -17.86 -3.25 -2.01
N SER A 171 -17.53 -2.43 -1.02
CA SER A 171 -18.19 -2.42 0.28
C SER A 171 -19.55 -1.72 0.28
N LYS A 172 -19.85 -0.91 -0.73
CA LYS A 172 -21.01 0.01 -0.84
C LYS A 172 -21.02 1.13 0.18
N PHE A 173 -20.03 1.21 1.08
CA PHE A 173 -19.93 2.27 2.08
C PHE A 173 -19.56 3.61 1.45
N TRP A 174 -19.97 4.68 2.15
CA TRP A 174 -19.58 6.03 1.87
C TRP A 174 -18.47 6.46 2.82
N TYR A 175 -17.32 6.80 2.27
CA TYR A 175 -16.16 7.27 3.03
C TYR A 175 -16.04 8.78 2.93
N SER A 176 -15.73 9.45 4.03
CA SER A 176 -15.43 10.88 4.03
C SER A 176 -14.15 11.13 3.20
N LEU A 177 -14.23 12.03 2.23
CA LEU A 177 -13.13 12.41 1.36
C LEU A 177 -12.60 13.79 1.76
N ARG A 178 -11.38 13.85 2.25
CA ARG A 178 -10.78 15.11 2.74
C ARG A 178 -10.35 16.05 1.62
N SER A 179 -9.90 15.48 0.52
CA SER A 179 -9.40 16.18 -0.65
C SER A 179 -9.64 15.36 -1.90
N ASP A 180 -9.80 16.02 -3.03
CA ASP A 180 -9.99 15.37 -4.33
C ASP A 180 -8.82 14.47 -4.72
N LYS A 181 -7.59 14.82 -4.35
CA LYS A 181 -6.39 14.00 -4.58
C LYS A 181 -6.39 12.67 -3.81
N ASP A 182 -7.20 12.55 -2.75
CA ASP A 182 -7.24 11.36 -1.90
C ASP A 182 -8.24 10.31 -2.42
N ARG A 183 -8.85 10.51 -3.60
CA ARG A 183 -9.87 9.60 -4.15
C ARG A 183 -9.39 8.17 -4.23
N PHE A 184 -8.26 7.94 -4.90
CA PHE A 184 -7.74 6.59 -5.08
C PHE A 184 -7.30 5.96 -3.76
N SER A 185 -6.56 6.69 -2.93
CA SER A 185 -6.10 6.18 -1.64
C SER A 185 -7.27 5.83 -0.71
N THR A 186 -8.31 6.67 -0.67
CA THR A 186 -9.53 6.39 0.11
C THR A 186 -10.26 5.15 -0.40
N LEU A 187 -10.41 5.02 -1.73
CA LEU A 187 -11.00 3.84 -2.36
C LEU A 187 -10.22 2.57 -2.03
N ASN A 188 -8.91 2.60 -2.27
CA ASN A 188 -8.03 1.46 -2.15
C ASN A 188 -7.93 0.97 -0.71
N GLN A 189 -7.65 1.87 0.23
CA GLN A 189 -7.59 1.53 1.67
C GLN A 189 -8.94 1.07 2.20
N GLY A 190 -10.04 1.75 1.84
CA GLY A 190 -11.37 1.33 2.27
C GLY A 190 -11.75 -0.07 1.78
N THR A 191 -11.32 -0.44 0.58
CA THR A 191 -11.50 -1.81 0.07
C THR A 191 -10.63 -2.81 0.85
N GLY A 192 -9.37 -2.46 1.12
CA GLY A 192 -8.47 -3.30 1.91
C GLY A 192 -9.06 -3.60 3.30
N VAL A 193 -9.51 -2.56 4.01
CA VAL A 193 -10.16 -2.73 5.32
C VAL A 193 -11.39 -3.63 5.22
N TYR A 194 -12.24 -3.44 4.23
CA TYR A 194 -13.42 -4.27 4.04
C TYR A 194 -13.06 -5.73 3.80
N CYS A 195 -12.05 -6.03 2.99
CA CYS A 195 -11.56 -7.39 2.77
C CYS A 195 -11.00 -8.00 4.06
N PHE A 196 -10.19 -7.23 4.78
CA PHE A 196 -9.61 -7.66 6.05
C PHE A 196 -10.68 -7.95 7.12
N ASP A 197 -11.65 -7.07 7.30
CA ASP A 197 -12.73 -7.25 8.26
C ASP A 197 -13.58 -8.50 7.96
N ASN A 198 -13.83 -8.78 6.66
CA ASN A 198 -14.53 -10.01 6.27
C ASN A 198 -13.69 -11.25 6.56
N TRP A 199 -12.37 -11.19 6.35
CA TRP A 199 -11.47 -12.29 6.69
C TRP A 199 -11.43 -12.55 8.21
N VAL A 200 -11.27 -11.50 9.02
CA VAL A 200 -11.34 -11.63 10.50
C VAL A 200 -12.68 -12.22 10.95
N LYS A 201 -13.78 -11.75 10.37
CA LYS A 201 -15.11 -12.32 10.63
C LYS A 201 -15.17 -13.81 10.28
N PHE A 202 -14.60 -14.20 9.15
CA PHE A 202 -14.53 -15.60 8.74
C PHE A 202 -13.70 -16.43 9.73
N CYS A 203 -12.52 -15.96 10.15
CA CYS A 203 -11.70 -16.62 11.16
C CYS A 203 -12.48 -16.90 12.46
N ARG A 204 -13.19 -15.88 12.95
CA ARG A 204 -14.06 -16.03 14.14
C ARG A 204 -15.18 -17.04 13.94
N GLN A 205 -15.79 -17.09 12.76
CA GLN A 205 -16.81 -18.09 12.43
C GLN A 205 -16.26 -19.52 12.40
N GLN A 206 -14.95 -19.69 12.15
CA GLN A 206 -14.26 -20.98 12.23
C GLN A 206 -13.81 -21.34 13.66
N GLY A 207 -14.16 -20.53 14.65
CA GLY A 207 -13.81 -20.78 16.05
C GLY A 207 -12.42 -20.28 16.45
N LEU A 208 -11.74 -19.50 15.60
CA LEU A 208 -10.45 -18.89 15.94
C LEU A 208 -10.66 -17.67 16.85
N GLU A 209 -9.98 -17.66 17.97
CA GLU A 209 -9.98 -16.54 18.90
C GLU A 209 -9.04 -15.44 18.38
N THR A 210 -9.60 -14.30 17.98
CA THR A 210 -8.81 -13.16 17.50
C THR A 210 -8.42 -12.30 18.67
N VAL A 211 -7.12 -12.25 18.99
CA VAL A 211 -6.56 -11.52 20.14
C VAL A 211 -5.90 -10.20 19.76
N GLY A 212 -5.61 -9.99 18.48
CA GLY A 212 -5.02 -8.75 17.99
C GLY A 212 -5.36 -8.48 16.52
N GLN A 213 -5.31 -7.20 16.14
CA GLN A 213 -5.45 -6.74 14.75
C GLN A 213 -4.42 -5.63 14.50
N PHE A 214 -3.55 -5.83 13.52
CA PHE A 214 -2.44 -4.94 13.19
C PHE A 214 -2.52 -4.56 11.70
N HIS A 215 -3.42 -3.62 11.37
CA HIS A 215 -3.69 -3.15 10.00
C HIS A 215 -4.28 -4.24 9.09
N ASP A 216 -3.47 -5.10 8.50
CA ASP A 216 -3.74 -6.20 7.58
C ASP A 216 -3.27 -7.56 8.12
N GLU A 217 -2.88 -7.59 9.40
CA GLU A 217 -2.46 -8.78 10.14
C GLU A 217 -3.43 -9.07 11.31
N VAL A 218 -3.67 -10.33 11.61
CA VAL A 218 -4.46 -10.86 12.72
C VAL A 218 -3.75 -12.02 13.38
#